data_c05676eaf2e5318e138fca695a45f821
#
_entry.id   c05676eaf2e5318e138fca695a45f821
#
_cell.length_a   1.000
_cell.length_b   1.000
_cell.length_c   1.000
_cell.angle_alpha   90.00
_cell.angle_beta   90.00
_cell.angle_gamma   90.00
#
_symmetry.space_group_name_H-M   'P 1'
#
loop_
_entity.id
_entity.type
_entity.pdbx_description
1 polymer ?
#
loop_
_entity_poly.entity_id
_entity_poly.type
_entity_poly.pdbx_seq_one_letter_code
_entity_poly.pdbx_strand_id
1 'polypeptide(L)' 'MIMENKEWSSLTPEEKKYQLFLNQKKTLDLFLERKAISQAQYDKSLGDLREKMRIKLDN' A
#
# COMPACT_ATOMS: atom_id res chain seq x y z
N MET A 1 4.93 5.92 -18.16
CA MET A 1 4.65 5.50 -17.76
C MET A 1 3.94 4.56 -18.20
N ILE A 2 3.84 4.21 -18.76
CA ILE A 2 3.15 3.45 -19.29
C ILE A 2 3.60 2.09 -19.28
N MET A 3 4.73 1.78 -19.10
CA MET A 3 5.14 0.56 -19.10
C MET A 3 4.60 -0.12 -17.94
N GLU A 4 4.01 0.55 -17.08
CA GLU A 4 3.47 -0.02 -15.98
C GLU A 4 2.52 -1.11 -16.26
N ASN A 5 1.76 -1.04 -17.27
CA ASN A 5 0.83 -2.04 -17.57
C ASN A 5 1.46 -3.35 -17.84
N LYS A 6 2.52 -3.32 -18.64
CA LYS A 6 3.18 -4.47 -18.94
C LYS A 6 3.82 -5.04 -17.73
N GLU A 7 4.39 -4.18 -16.93
CA GLU A 7 5.03 -4.63 -15.74
C GLU A 7 4.06 -5.27 -14.81
N TRP A 8 2.88 -4.71 -14.69
CA TRP A 8 1.89 -5.26 -13.81
C TRP A 8 1.51 -6.66 -14.23
N SER A 9 1.35 -6.89 -15.50
CA SER A 9 0.98 -8.18 -15.99
C SER A 9 2.02 -9.22 -15.73
N SER A 10 3.27 -8.83 -15.70
CA SER A 10 4.33 -9.80 -15.49
C SER A 10 4.67 -10.00 -14.03
N LEU A 11 4.03 -9.31 -13.13
CA LEU A 11 4.32 -9.45 -11.72
C LEU A 11 3.73 -10.74 -11.18
N THR A 12 4.38 -11.31 -10.20
CA THR A 12 3.85 -12.46 -9.53
C THR A 12 2.70 -12.01 -8.64
N PRO A 13 1.87 -12.90 -8.17
CA PRO A 13 0.78 -12.51 -7.28
C PRO A 13 1.27 -11.80 -6.04
N GLU A 14 2.40 -12.20 -5.52
CA GLU A 14 2.92 -11.56 -4.34
C GLU A 14 3.42 -10.18 -4.64
N GLU A 15 4.03 -10.00 -5.80
CA GLU A 15 4.48 -8.69 -6.19
C GLU A 15 3.30 -7.77 -6.42
N LYS A 16 2.22 -8.28 -7.00
CA LYS A 16 1.05 -7.48 -7.21
C LYS A 16 0.46 -7.03 -5.88
N LYS A 17 0.45 -7.94 -4.92
CA LYS A 17 -0.07 -7.62 -3.61
C LYS A 17 0.77 -6.53 -2.96
N TYR A 18 2.07 -6.64 -3.09
CA TYR A 18 2.95 -5.66 -2.51
C TYR A 18 2.76 -4.29 -3.17
N GLN A 19 2.59 -4.28 -4.49
CA GLN A 19 2.35 -3.04 -5.20
C GLN A 19 1.04 -2.39 -4.74
N LEU A 20 0.01 -3.18 -4.53
CA LEU A 20 -1.24 -2.65 -4.05
C LEU A 20 -1.07 -2.06 -2.66
N PHE A 21 -0.28 -2.73 -1.84
CA PHE A 21 -0.02 -2.24 -0.51
C PHE A 21 0.68 -0.87 -0.58
N LEU A 22 1.69 -0.76 -1.43
CA LEU A 22 2.41 0.48 -1.56
C LEU A 22 1.53 1.60 -2.08
N ASN A 23 0.65 1.28 -3.01
CA ASN A 23 -0.26 2.27 -3.55
C ASN A 23 -1.21 2.78 -2.48
N GLN A 24 -1.73 1.90 -1.68
CA GLN A 24 -2.64 2.31 -0.63
C GLN A 24 -1.92 3.05 0.47
N LYS A 25 -0.70 2.65 0.77
CA LYS A 25 0.08 3.34 1.76
C LYS A 25 0.35 4.76 1.30
N LYS A 26 0.64 4.94 0.02
CA LYS A 26 0.89 6.25 -0.51
C LYS A 26 -0.35 7.12 -0.37
N THR A 27 -1.52 6.57 -0.61
CA THR A 27 -2.75 7.30 -0.46
C THR A 27 -2.96 7.71 1.00
N LEU A 28 -2.66 6.80 1.92
CA LEU A 28 -2.77 7.12 3.33
C LEU A 28 -1.79 8.22 3.73
N ASP A 29 -0.59 8.15 3.19
CA ASP A 29 0.39 9.19 3.46
C ASP A 29 -0.12 10.54 3.02
N LEU A 30 -0.73 10.59 1.87
CA LEU A 30 -1.25 11.82 1.34
C LEU A 30 -2.37 12.35 2.21
N PHE A 31 -3.25 11.49 2.66
CA PHE A 31 -4.34 11.89 3.53
C PHE A 31 -3.81 12.43 4.86
N LEU A 32 -2.78 11.79 5.38
CA LEU A 32 -2.20 12.24 6.62
C LEU A 32 -1.56 13.61 6.43
N GLU A 33 -0.87 13.79 5.34
CA GLU A 33 -0.23 15.04 5.06
C GLU A 33 -1.24 16.16 4.95
N ARG A 34 -2.39 15.88 4.35
CA ARG A 34 -3.43 16.87 4.21
C ARG A 34 -4.32 16.95 5.43
N LYS A 35 -3.99 16.17 6.44
CA LYS A 35 -4.75 16.16 7.67
C LYS A 35 -6.18 15.70 7.48
N ALA A 36 -6.41 14.89 6.47
CA ALA A 36 -7.72 14.31 6.27
C ALA A 36 -7.94 13.19 7.25
N ILE A 37 -6.86 12.60 7.77
CA ILE A 37 -6.97 11.59 8.80
C ILE A 37 -5.92 11.91 9.86
N SER A 38 -6.12 11.40 11.05
CA SER A 38 -5.17 11.64 12.12
C SER A 38 -4.07 10.59 12.09
N GLN A 39 -3.05 10.83 12.86
CA GLN A 39 -1.95 9.89 12.94
C GLN A 39 -2.45 8.55 13.46
N ALA A 40 -3.33 8.56 14.44
CA ALA A 40 -3.85 7.33 14.97
C ALA A 40 -4.63 6.57 13.93
N GLN A 41 -5.39 7.27 13.12
CA GLN A 41 -6.15 6.66 12.07
C GLN A 41 -5.23 6.11 11.00
N TYR A 42 -4.18 6.83 10.70
CA TYR A 42 -3.20 6.40 9.72
C TYR A 42 -2.56 5.09 10.19
N ASP A 43 -2.12 5.05 11.43
CA ASP A 43 -1.47 3.87 11.97
C ASP A 43 -2.41 2.68 11.96
N LYS A 44 -3.63 2.89 12.33
CA LYS A 44 -4.58 1.81 12.36
C LYS A 44 -4.88 1.30 10.97
N SER A 45 -5.08 2.19 10.04
CA SER A 45 -5.37 1.81 8.67
C SER A 45 -4.21 1.07 8.04
N LEU A 46 -3.01 1.53 8.32
CA LEU A 46 -1.84 0.89 7.78
C LEU A 46 -1.67 -0.50 8.37
N GLY A 47 -1.90 -0.64 9.66
CA GLY A 47 -1.82 -1.92 10.31
C GLY A 47 -2.83 -2.91 9.76
N ASP A 48 -4.06 -2.44 9.58
CA ASP A 48 -5.11 -3.27 9.01
C ASP A 48 -4.76 -3.69 7.59
N LEU A 49 -4.20 -2.78 6.84
CA LEU A 49 -3.85 -3.05 5.47
C LEU A 49 -2.77 -4.12 5.39
N ARG A 50 -1.77 -4.01 6.24
CA ARG A 50 -0.70 -4.99 6.27
C ARG A 50 -1.22 -6.36 6.64
N GLU A 51 -2.10 -6.39 7.62
CA GLU A 51 -2.64 -7.64 8.06
C GLU A 51 -3.53 -8.26 7.01
N LYS A 52 -4.33 -7.44 6.37
CA LYS A 52 -5.21 -7.91 5.36
C LYS A 52 -4.45 -8.49 4.18
N MET A 53 -3.36 -7.89 3.81
CA MET A 53 -2.58 -8.35 2.70
C MET A 53 -1.51 -9.34 3.09
N ARG A 54 -1.32 -9.52 4.37
CA ARG A 54 -0.34 -10.46 4.85
C ARG A 54 1.03 -10.24 4.31
N ILE A 55 1.45 -9.00 4.29
CA ILE A 55 2.77 -8.67 3.79
C ILE A 55 3.77 -8.79 4.88
N LYS A 56 4.80 -9.56 4.64
CA LYS A 56 5.83 -9.73 5.63
C LYS A 56 6.99 -8.87 5.32
N LEU A 57 6.91 -7.65 5.69
CA LEU A 57 7.95 -6.72 5.37
C LEU A 57 9.13 -6.84 6.25
N ASP A 58 8.93 -7.23 7.45
CA ASP A 58 10.01 -7.15 8.28
C ASP A 58 10.42 -8.41 8.79
N ASN A 59 10.29 -9.20 8.36
CA ASN A 59 10.79 -10.33 8.79
C ASN A 59 10.93 -11.10 8.25
#